data_3e689410a8329c99c9a695ba4ba9a1ec
#
_entry.id   3e689410a8329c99c9a695ba4ba9a1ec
#
_cell.length_a   1.000
_cell.length_b   1.000
_cell.length_c   1.000
_cell.angle_alpha   90.00
_cell.angle_beta   90.00
_cell.angle_gamma   90.00
#
_symmetry.space_group_name_H-M   'P 1'
#
loop_
_entity.id
_entity.type
_entity.pdbx_description
1 polymer ?
#
loop_
_entity_poly.entity_id
_entity_poly.type
_entity_poly.pdbx_seq_one_letter_code
_entity_poly.pdbx_strand_id
1 'polypeptide(L)'
;MHRSRVSTFLIDVRRDDAERAATFWAKALGVKTSTPPGEPQFTSLVDAIPGYVTAIQAIDDEPRYHLDIETDDVDAEAARLRNLGAVEVSSWEGCRTLRAPGGHLFCVIPMHSDPAYFADRATVWD
;
A
#
# COMPACT_ATOMS: atom_id res chain seq x y z
N MET A 1 -18.04 -14.31 1.46
CA MET A 1 -16.70 -14.62 2.01
C MET A 1 -15.63 -14.02 1.11
N HIS A 2 -14.68 -13.33 1.71
CA HIS A 2 -13.51 -12.78 0.99
C HIS A 2 -12.30 -12.80 1.91
N ARG A 3 -11.13 -12.46 1.34
CA ARG A 3 -9.86 -12.52 2.08
C ARG A 3 -9.11 -11.22 1.90
N SER A 4 -8.34 -10.84 2.91
CA SER A 4 -7.47 -9.68 2.82
C SER A 4 -6.27 -9.80 3.75
N ARG A 5 -5.22 -9.01 3.45
CA ARG A 5 -4.04 -8.85 4.29
C ARG A 5 -3.37 -7.51 4.02
N VAL A 6 -2.69 -6.97 5.02
CA VAL A 6 -1.79 -5.86 4.73
C VAL A 6 -0.64 -6.38 3.87
N SER A 7 -0.33 -5.68 2.79
CA SER A 7 0.68 -6.15 1.83
C SER A 7 1.81 -5.15 1.61
N THR A 8 1.55 -3.85 1.81
CA THR A 8 2.47 -2.82 1.38
C THR A 8 2.55 -1.70 2.41
N PHE A 9 3.76 -1.24 2.68
CA PHE A 9 4.04 -0.05 3.48
C PHE A 9 4.62 1.00 2.54
N LEU A 10 4.00 2.17 2.50
CA LEU A 10 4.40 3.23 1.58
C LEU A 10 4.91 4.44 2.34
N ILE A 11 6.01 4.98 1.84
CA ILE A 11 6.58 6.23 2.30
C ILE A 11 6.25 7.25 1.23
N ASP A 12 5.21 8.05 1.48
CA ASP A 12 4.75 9.06 0.54
C ASP A 12 5.56 10.32 0.72
N VAL A 13 6.09 10.83 -0.38
CA VAL A 13 6.93 12.02 -0.38
C VAL A 13 6.45 12.99 -1.45
N ARG A 14 6.75 14.27 -1.27
CA ARG A 14 6.49 15.24 -2.32
C ARG A 14 7.25 14.83 -3.58
N ARG A 15 6.63 15.01 -4.73
CA ARG A 15 7.17 14.60 -6.03
C ARG A 15 8.59 15.12 -6.25
N ASP A 16 8.86 16.37 -5.88
CA ASP A 16 10.19 16.98 -6.06
C ASP A 16 11.25 16.36 -5.15
N ASP A 17 10.86 15.66 -4.10
CA ASP A 17 11.77 15.04 -3.14
C ASP A 17 11.93 13.51 -3.35
N ALA A 18 11.22 12.94 -4.32
CA ALA A 18 11.14 11.49 -4.46
C ALA A 18 12.50 10.82 -4.69
N GLU A 19 13.33 11.40 -5.54
CA GLU A 19 14.65 10.82 -5.83
C GLU A 19 15.57 10.87 -4.61
N ARG A 20 15.59 12.02 -3.90
CA ARG A 20 16.38 12.16 -2.68
C ARG A 20 15.90 11.22 -1.58
N ALA A 21 14.59 11.08 -1.44
CA ALA A 21 14.01 10.20 -0.44
C ALA A 21 14.37 8.74 -0.73
N ALA A 22 14.26 8.32 -1.98
CA ALA A 22 14.61 6.94 -2.38
C ALA A 22 16.09 6.65 -2.09
N THR A 23 16.98 7.59 -2.41
CA THR A 23 18.40 7.43 -2.13
C THR A 23 18.67 7.34 -0.62
N PHE A 24 18.04 8.21 0.16
CA PHE A 24 18.19 8.21 1.61
C PHE A 24 17.75 6.87 2.22
N TRP A 25 16.53 6.44 1.90
CA TRP A 25 15.97 5.24 2.52
C TRP A 25 16.71 3.98 2.07
N ALA A 26 17.14 3.90 0.81
CA ALA A 26 17.92 2.77 0.34
C ALA A 26 19.23 2.64 1.10
N LYS A 27 19.92 3.74 1.31
CA LYS A 27 21.18 3.74 2.08
C LYS A 27 20.95 3.54 3.56
N ALA A 28 19.91 4.16 4.12
CA ALA A 28 19.59 4.02 5.54
C ALA A 28 19.26 2.57 5.92
N LEU A 29 18.58 1.87 5.03
CA LEU A 29 18.14 0.48 5.27
C LEU A 29 19.08 -0.56 4.67
N GLY A 30 20.05 -0.14 3.85
CA GLY A 30 20.99 -1.06 3.21
C GLY A 30 20.35 -1.93 2.14
N VAL A 31 19.40 -1.39 1.38
CA VAL A 31 18.67 -2.14 0.36
C VAL A 31 18.82 -1.50 -1.02
N LYS A 32 18.48 -2.26 -2.06
CA LYS A 32 18.45 -1.79 -3.43
C LYS A 32 17.10 -1.16 -3.75
N THR A 33 17.06 -0.35 -4.80
CA THR A 33 15.82 0.21 -5.31
C THR A 33 15.46 -0.41 -6.66
N SER A 34 14.16 -0.38 -6.97
CA SER A 34 13.63 -0.84 -8.26
C SER A 34 12.38 -0.03 -8.59
N THR A 35 12.25 0.38 -9.86
CA THR A 35 11.05 1.09 -10.31
C THR A 35 10.21 0.14 -11.15
N PRO A 36 8.97 -0.17 -10.74
CA PRO A 36 8.09 -1.04 -11.51
C PRO A 36 7.80 -0.46 -12.90
N PRO A 37 7.79 -1.29 -13.97
CA PRO A 37 7.47 -0.81 -15.31
C PRO A 37 6.09 -0.16 -15.36
N GLY A 38 6.00 1.01 -15.99
CA GLY A 38 4.73 1.73 -16.15
C GLY A 38 4.24 2.46 -14.90
N GLU A 39 5.00 2.44 -13.82
CA GLU A 39 4.63 3.08 -12.56
C GLU A 39 5.76 3.97 -12.05
N PRO A 40 6.05 5.09 -12.75
CA PRO A 40 7.20 5.94 -12.41
C PRO A 40 7.08 6.64 -11.06
N GLN A 41 5.87 6.72 -10.49
CA GLN A 41 5.64 7.33 -9.19
C GLN A 41 6.14 6.46 -8.03
N PHE A 42 6.42 5.17 -8.28
CA PHE A 42 6.88 4.25 -7.24
C PHE A 42 8.36 3.93 -7.39
N THR A 43 9.05 3.85 -6.27
CA THR A 43 10.41 3.30 -6.18
C THR A 43 10.41 2.27 -5.06
N SER A 44 10.50 1.00 -5.41
CA SER A 44 10.52 -0.08 -4.43
C SER A 44 11.84 -0.09 -3.66
N LEU A 45 11.74 -0.33 -2.36
CA LEU A 45 12.87 -0.63 -1.47
C LEU A 45 12.90 -2.15 -1.33
N VAL A 46 13.77 -2.79 -2.12
CA VAL A 46 13.72 -4.24 -2.32
C VAL A 46 14.01 -4.99 -1.01
N ASP A 47 13.06 -5.81 -0.58
CA ASP A 47 13.17 -6.65 0.61
C ASP A 47 13.48 -5.88 1.90
N ALA A 48 13.08 -4.61 1.99
CA ALA A 48 13.30 -3.81 3.20
C ALA A 48 12.56 -4.40 4.41
N ILE A 49 11.35 -4.90 4.19
CA ILE A 49 10.59 -5.64 5.22
C ILE A 49 10.23 -6.99 4.61
N PRO A 50 10.84 -8.09 5.06
CA PRO A 50 10.55 -9.40 4.50
C PRO A 50 9.06 -9.74 4.55
N GLY A 51 8.50 -10.20 3.43
CA GLY A 51 7.11 -10.56 3.32
C GLY A 51 6.17 -9.42 2.95
N TYR A 52 6.68 -8.19 2.85
CA TYR A 52 5.87 -7.01 2.50
C TYR A 52 6.57 -6.19 1.43
N VAL A 53 5.77 -5.56 0.58
CA VAL A 53 6.30 -4.56 -0.34
C VAL A 53 6.52 -3.26 0.44
N THR A 54 7.66 -2.61 0.23
CA THR A 54 7.94 -1.29 0.77
C THR A 54 8.39 -0.40 -0.38
N ALA A 55 7.82 0.78 -0.48
CA ALA A 55 8.11 1.67 -1.60
C ALA A 55 8.02 3.13 -1.20
N ILE A 56 8.79 3.94 -1.91
CA ILE A 56 8.63 5.39 -1.93
C ILE A 56 7.56 5.70 -2.99
N GLN A 57 6.58 6.53 -2.65
CA GLN A 57 5.60 7.01 -3.61
C GLN A 57 5.66 8.53 -3.72
N ALA A 58 5.82 9.01 -4.94
CA ALA A 58 5.75 10.44 -5.22
C ALA A 58 4.29 10.89 -5.24
N ILE A 59 3.95 11.88 -4.43
CA ILE A 59 2.60 12.43 -4.32
C ILE A 59 2.64 13.95 -4.44
N ASP A 60 1.46 14.55 -4.63
CA ASP A 60 1.29 16.01 -4.70
C ASP A 60 0.63 16.52 -3.40
N ASP A 61 1.15 16.08 -2.25
CA ASP A 61 0.65 16.39 -0.93
C ASP A 61 1.78 16.31 0.09
N GLU A 62 1.48 16.55 1.36
CA GLU A 62 2.46 16.48 2.43
C GLU A 62 2.99 15.05 2.64
N PRO A 63 4.24 14.90 3.08
CA PRO A 63 4.80 13.59 3.38
C PRO A 63 3.98 12.85 4.42
N ARG A 64 3.82 11.55 4.22
CA ARG A 64 3.07 10.68 5.14
C ARG A 64 3.43 9.22 4.88
N TYR A 65 3.02 8.35 5.78
CA TYR A 65 3.07 6.90 5.56
C TYR A 65 1.66 6.39 5.33
N HIS A 66 1.51 5.37 4.51
CA HIS A 66 0.23 4.68 4.44
C HIS A 66 0.43 3.18 4.17
N LEU A 67 -0.63 2.42 4.45
CA LEU A 67 -0.67 0.98 4.24
C LEU A 67 -1.59 0.67 3.07
N ASP A 68 -1.26 -0.39 2.33
CA ASP A 68 -2.19 -1.01 1.39
C ASP A 68 -2.64 -2.35 1.93
N ILE A 69 -3.92 -2.60 1.86
CA ILE A 69 -4.55 -3.88 2.15
C ILE A 69 -4.94 -4.50 0.81
N GLU A 70 -4.31 -5.62 0.45
CA GLU A 70 -4.70 -6.36 -0.75
C GLU A 70 -5.84 -7.31 -0.42
N THR A 71 -6.71 -7.52 -1.38
CA THR A 71 -7.91 -8.35 -1.20
C THR A 71 -8.32 -9.01 -2.51
N ASP A 72 -9.00 -10.12 -2.40
CA ASP A 72 -9.63 -10.78 -3.54
C ASP A 72 -11.03 -10.23 -3.86
N ASP A 73 -11.53 -9.26 -3.08
CA ASP A 73 -12.81 -8.59 -3.33
C ASP A 73 -12.77 -7.18 -2.73
N VAL A 74 -12.41 -6.21 -3.55
CA VAL A 74 -12.25 -4.82 -3.10
C VAL A 74 -13.54 -4.24 -2.54
N ASP A 75 -14.69 -4.50 -3.18
CA ASP A 75 -15.97 -3.96 -2.71
C ASP A 75 -16.34 -4.52 -1.35
N ALA A 76 -16.19 -5.82 -1.15
CA ALA A 76 -16.49 -6.48 0.12
C ALA A 76 -15.56 -6.01 1.23
N GLU A 77 -14.28 -5.88 0.94
CA GLU A 77 -13.30 -5.41 1.94
C GLU A 77 -13.56 -3.96 2.32
N ALA A 78 -13.80 -3.09 1.34
CA ALA A 78 -14.13 -1.69 1.62
C ALA A 78 -15.41 -1.58 2.48
N ALA A 79 -16.43 -2.39 2.20
CA ALA A 79 -17.66 -2.41 2.98
C ALA A 79 -17.39 -2.88 4.42
N ARG A 80 -16.58 -3.93 4.58
CA ARG A 80 -16.21 -4.44 5.92
C ARG A 80 -15.53 -3.34 6.74
N LEU A 81 -14.59 -2.62 6.13
CA LEU A 81 -13.82 -1.58 6.81
C LEU A 81 -14.68 -0.35 7.12
N ARG A 82 -15.61 0.01 6.22
CA ARG A 82 -16.56 1.09 6.53
C ARG A 82 -17.46 0.72 7.72
N ASN A 83 -17.87 -0.53 7.81
CA ASN A 83 -18.65 -1.00 8.94
C ASN A 83 -17.88 -0.94 10.26
N LEU A 84 -16.55 -0.97 10.20
CA LEU A 84 -15.69 -0.81 11.37
C LEU A 84 -15.40 0.66 11.70
N GLY A 85 -15.87 1.60 10.88
CA GLY A 85 -15.72 3.03 11.15
C GLY A 85 -14.84 3.79 10.17
N ALA A 86 -14.28 3.13 9.14
CA ALA A 86 -13.54 3.84 8.11
C ALA A 86 -14.46 4.64 7.21
N VAL A 87 -13.95 5.75 6.66
CA VAL A 87 -14.69 6.60 5.72
C VAL A 87 -13.98 6.54 4.37
N GLU A 88 -14.73 6.26 3.31
CA GLU A 88 -14.15 6.25 1.96
C GLU A 88 -13.89 7.68 1.50
N VAL A 89 -12.68 7.93 1.03
CA VAL A 89 -12.21 9.26 0.60
C VAL A 89 -12.23 9.38 -0.92
N SER A 90 -11.73 8.35 -1.63
CA SER A 90 -11.65 8.38 -3.08
C SER A 90 -11.50 6.96 -3.63
N SER A 91 -11.66 6.83 -4.94
CA SER A 91 -11.40 5.59 -5.65
C SER A 91 -10.57 5.89 -6.90
N TRP A 92 -9.72 4.95 -7.30
CA TRP A 92 -8.84 5.12 -8.46
C TRP A 92 -8.40 3.76 -8.98
N GLU A 93 -8.66 3.48 -10.26
CA GLU A 93 -8.24 2.25 -10.95
C GLU A 93 -8.51 0.96 -10.17
N GLY A 94 -9.72 0.83 -9.60
CA GLY A 94 -10.08 -0.35 -8.81
C GLY A 94 -9.58 -0.33 -7.38
N CYS A 95 -8.83 0.69 -6.98
CA CYS A 95 -8.37 0.88 -5.61
C CYS A 95 -9.32 1.82 -4.87
N ARG A 96 -9.40 1.69 -3.56
CA ARG A 96 -10.20 2.57 -2.69
C ARG A 96 -9.30 3.17 -1.63
N THR A 97 -9.35 4.48 -1.49
CA THR A 97 -8.66 5.17 -0.39
C THR A 97 -9.67 5.43 0.71
N LEU A 98 -9.34 5.00 1.93
CA LEU A 98 -10.17 5.18 3.10
C LEU A 98 -9.39 5.90 4.19
N ARG A 99 -10.15 6.53 5.10
CA ARG A 99 -9.59 7.13 6.31
C ARG A 99 -10.05 6.32 7.50
N ALA A 100 -9.11 5.82 8.26
CA ALA A 100 -9.39 5.05 9.47
C ALA A 100 -9.84 5.96 10.62
N PRO A 101 -10.53 5.42 11.64
CA PRO A 101 -10.67 6.12 12.90
C PRO A 101 -9.29 6.52 13.43
N GLY A 102 -9.15 7.76 13.83
CA GLY A 102 -7.83 8.31 14.18
C GLY A 102 -7.22 9.16 13.07
N GLY A 103 -7.77 9.10 11.85
CA GLY A 103 -7.42 10.01 10.76
C GLY A 103 -6.41 9.48 9.74
N HIS A 104 -5.90 8.27 9.89
CA HIS A 104 -4.87 7.73 9.00
C HIS A 104 -5.47 7.23 7.68
N LEU A 105 -4.83 7.62 6.57
CA LEU A 105 -5.21 7.13 5.24
C LEU A 105 -4.62 5.74 5.00
N PHE A 106 -5.38 4.91 4.28
CA PHE A 106 -4.90 3.63 3.78
C PHE A 106 -5.67 3.28 2.52
N CYS A 107 -5.15 2.30 1.76
CA CYS A 107 -5.79 1.90 0.51
C CYS A 107 -6.18 0.44 0.55
N VAL A 108 -7.31 0.13 -0.08
CA VAL A 108 -7.74 -1.24 -0.38
C VAL A 108 -7.48 -1.46 -1.87
N ILE A 109 -6.69 -2.48 -2.20
CA ILE A 109 -6.23 -2.73 -3.55
C ILE A 109 -6.51 -4.17 -3.96
N PRO A 110 -6.63 -4.44 -5.26
CA PRO A 110 -6.72 -5.82 -5.73
C PRO A 110 -5.48 -6.63 -5.35
N MET A 111 -5.67 -7.92 -5.17
CA MET A 111 -4.57 -8.84 -4.85
C MET A 111 -3.46 -8.73 -5.89
N HIS A 112 -2.22 -8.53 -5.44
CA HIS A 112 -1.03 -8.46 -6.29
C HIS A 112 0.03 -9.49 -5.92
N SER A 113 -0.07 -10.10 -4.72
CA SER A 113 0.86 -11.14 -4.29
C SER A 113 0.64 -12.43 -5.07
N ASP A 114 1.65 -13.29 -5.08
CA ASP A 114 1.48 -14.65 -5.58
C ASP A 114 0.26 -15.30 -4.92
N PRO A 115 -0.64 -15.95 -5.69
CA PRO A 115 -1.89 -16.48 -5.13
C PRO A 115 -1.69 -17.45 -3.97
N ALA A 116 -0.67 -18.31 -4.01
CA ALA A 116 -0.40 -19.25 -2.93
C ALA A 116 0.08 -18.53 -1.67
N TYR A 117 0.93 -17.52 -1.85
CA TYR A 117 1.43 -16.68 -0.76
C TYR A 117 0.28 -15.94 -0.09
N PHE A 118 -0.60 -15.34 -0.90
CA PHE A 118 -1.77 -14.63 -0.40
C PHE A 118 -2.70 -15.58 0.36
N ALA A 119 -3.02 -16.73 -0.22
CA ALA A 119 -3.91 -17.70 0.41
C ALA A 119 -3.41 -18.18 1.78
N ASP A 120 -2.10 -18.35 1.90
CA ASP A 120 -1.48 -18.80 3.15
C ASP A 120 -1.53 -17.75 4.26
N ARG A 121 -1.49 -16.47 3.91
CA ARG A 121 -1.33 -15.37 4.87
C ARG A 121 -2.55 -14.50 5.08
N ALA A 122 -3.48 -14.49 4.14
CA ALA A 122 -4.66 -13.63 4.23
C ALA A 122 -5.65 -14.13 5.28
N THR A 123 -6.32 -13.17 5.92
CA THR A 123 -7.44 -13.49 6.80
C THR A 123 -8.69 -13.71 5.95
N VAL A 124 -9.44 -14.74 6.30
CA VAL A 124 -10.74 -15.05 5.66
C VAL A 124 -11.83 -14.35 6.46
N TRP A 125 -12.67 -13.60 5.78
CA TRP A 125 -13.80 -12.87 6.36
C TRP A 125 -15.13 -13.46 5.86
N ASP A 126 -16.06 -13.60 6.75
CA ASP A 126 -17.40 -14.10 6.42
C ASP A 126 -18.41 -12.97 6.15
#